data_7ddfd314c61ef63fb85114d866cd7838
#
_entry.id   7ddfd314c61ef63fb85114d866cd7838
#
_cell.length_a   1.000
_cell.length_b   1.000
_cell.length_c   1.000
_cell.angle_alpha   90.00
_cell.angle_beta   90.00
_cell.angle_gamma   90.00
#
_symmetry.space_group_name_H-M   'P 1'
#
loop_
_entity.id
_entity.type
_entity.pdbx_description
1 polymer ?
#
loop_
_entity_poly.entity_id
_entity_poly.type
_entity_poly.pdbx_seq_one_letter_code
_entity_poly.pdbx_strand_id
1 'polypeptide(L)'
;MIKFEYFEEKDFDLLINWINSPELLVKWAGTDFNYPLDEEQLKEYIKDTNKENSSKIIYKVIIEENNSKKIIGHIALNNIDFKNCSGTLSKVLVGDPQMRGQGLGPKIIKKLLKKAFEDLGLHRIELVLLQSKKYS
;
A
#
# COMPACT_ATOMS: atom_id res chain seq x y z
N MET A 1 11.60 -10.70 -7.82
CA MET A 1 11.61 -9.25 -8.11
C MET A 1 10.30 -8.63 -7.66
N ILE A 2 10.39 -7.53 -6.94
CA ILE A 2 9.22 -6.80 -6.46
C ILE A 2 8.72 -5.84 -7.54
N LYS A 3 7.41 -5.89 -7.82
CA LYS A 3 6.77 -4.99 -8.77
C LYS A 3 5.52 -4.38 -8.17
N PHE A 4 5.10 -3.24 -8.71
CA PHE A 4 3.87 -2.56 -8.31
C PHE A 4 2.91 -2.51 -9.49
N GLU A 5 1.64 -2.82 -9.21
CA GLU A 5 0.56 -2.63 -10.17
C GLU A 5 -0.57 -1.91 -9.45
N TYR A 6 -1.42 -1.23 -10.20
CA TYR A 6 -2.54 -0.51 -9.58
C TYR A 6 -3.48 -1.47 -8.87
N PHE A 7 -3.85 -1.11 -7.65
CA PHE A 7 -4.85 -1.83 -6.88
C PHE A 7 -6.22 -1.56 -7.48
N GLU A 8 -6.96 -2.61 -7.78
CA GLU A 8 -8.23 -2.52 -8.48
C GLU A 8 -9.31 -3.28 -7.74
N GLU A 9 -10.56 -3.13 -8.21
CA GLU A 9 -11.70 -3.81 -7.58
C GLU A 9 -11.52 -5.33 -7.53
N LYS A 10 -10.92 -5.92 -8.54
CA LYS A 10 -10.67 -7.37 -8.57
C LYS A 10 -9.74 -7.84 -7.44
N ASP A 11 -9.05 -6.91 -6.81
CA ASP A 11 -8.10 -7.23 -5.72
C ASP A 11 -8.72 -7.10 -4.34
N PHE A 12 -9.97 -6.65 -4.24
CA PHE A 12 -10.63 -6.39 -2.96
C PHE A 12 -10.70 -7.63 -2.07
N ASP A 13 -11.12 -8.75 -2.63
CA ASP A 13 -11.32 -9.97 -1.83
C ASP A 13 -10.03 -10.43 -1.16
N LEU A 14 -8.92 -10.32 -1.87
CA LEU A 14 -7.63 -10.71 -1.31
C LEU A 14 -7.25 -9.82 -0.13
N LEU A 15 -7.41 -8.51 -0.28
CA LEU A 15 -7.10 -7.57 0.80
C LEU A 15 -8.03 -7.81 2.00
N ILE A 16 -9.33 -7.99 1.76
CA ILE A 16 -10.29 -8.26 2.82
C ILE A 16 -9.91 -9.53 3.58
N ASN A 17 -9.50 -10.57 2.86
CA ASN A 17 -9.08 -11.81 3.51
C ASN A 17 -7.81 -11.64 4.35
N TRP A 18 -6.89 -10.81 3.91
CA TRP A 18 -5.67 -10.54 4.68
C TRP A 18 -5.96 -9.78 5.98
N ILE A 19 -6.91 -8.84 5.94
CA ILE A 19 -7.24 -7.99 7.09
C ILE A 19 -8.35 -8.68 7.89
N ASN A 20 -7.99 -9.71 8.60
CA ASN A 20 -8.94 -10.62 9.25
C ASN A 20 -9.15 -10.38 10.75
N SER A 21 -8.73 -9.23 11.26
CA SER A 21 -8.95 -8.87 12.65
C SER A 21 -9.02 -7.36 12.81
N PRO A 22 -9.75 -6.87 13.84
CA PRO A 22 -9.78 -5.44 14.12
C PRO A 22 -8.38 -4.87 14.40
N GLU A 23 -7.56 -5.64 15.10
CA GLU A 23 -6.19 -5.20 15.44
C GLU A 23 -5.35 -5.01 14.20
N LEU A 24 -5.45 -5.92 13.26
CA LEU A 24 -4.69 -5.81 12.02
C LEU A 24 -5.16 -4.63 11.17
N LEU A 25 -6.48 -4.39 11.15
CA LEU A 25 -7.03 -3.26 10.43
C LEU A 25 -6.47 -1.93 10.95
N VAL A 26 -6.47 -1.76 12.27
CA VAL A 26 -5.94 -0.55 12.89
C VAL A 26 -4.43 -0.42 12.63
N LYS A 27 -3.72 -1.52 12.73
CA LYS A 27 -2.27 -1.54 12.51
C LYS A 27 -1.91 -1.11 11.08
N TRP A 28 -2.72 -1.51 10.13
CA TRP A 28 -2.48 -1.23 8.71
C TRP A 28 -2.98 0.16 8.31
N ALA A 29 -4.14 0.56 8.77
CA ALA A 29 -4.84 1.72 8.24
C ALA A 29 -5.37 2.69 9.31
N GLY A 30 -5.03 2.49 10.57
CA GLY A 30 -5.50 3.37 11.65
C GLY A 30 -7.01 3.36 11.74
N THR A 31 -7.61 4.55 11.70
CA THR A 31 -9.05 4.71 11.81
C THR A 31 -9.73 4.98 10.47
N ASP A 32 -9.01 4.79 9.36
CA ASP A 32 -9.54 5.07 8.03
C ASP A 32 -10.69 4.14 7.64
N PHE A 33 -10.75 2.95 8.22
CA PHE A 33 -11.79 1.96 7.94
C PHE A 33 -12.39 1.43 9.21
N ASN A 34 -13.59 0.86 9.08
CA ASN A 34 -14.27 0.15 10.16
C ASN A 34 -14.19 -1.36 9.93
N TYR A 35 -14.01 -2.12 11.00
CA TYR A 35 -13.99 -3.57 10.88
C TYR A 35 -15.43 -4.12 10.93
N PRO A 36 -15.78 -5.10 10.08
CA PRO A 36 -14.92 -5.74 9.10
C PRO A 36 -14.72 -4.87 7.85
N LEU A 37 -13.53 -4.99 7.26
CA LEU A 37 -13.26 -4.35 5.98
C LEU A 37 -14.15 -4.97 4.92
N ASP A 38 -14.78 -4.14 4.10
CA ASP A 38 -15.72 -4.61 3.09
C ASP A 38 -15.57 -3.87 1.75
N GLU A 39 -16.29 -4.36 0.74
CA GLU A 39 -16.19 -3.79 -0.60
C GLU A 39 -16.63 -2.33 -0.68
N GLU A 40 -17.66 -1.94 0.08
CA GLU A 40 -18.13 -0.56 0.03
C GLU A 40 -17.05 0.41 0.48
N GLN A 41 -16.36 0.07 1.55
CA GLN A 41 -15.26 0.89 2.04
C GLN A 41 -14.12 0.96 1.04
N LEU A 42 -13.82 -0.15 0.37
CA LEU A 42 -12.74 -0.19 -0.61
C LEU A 42 -13.11 0.52 -1.91
N LYS A 43 -14.38 0.53 -2.30
CA LYS A 43 -14.81 1.32 -3.45
C LYS A 43 -14.60 2.81 -3.21
N GLU A 44 -14.91 3.28 -2.01
CA GLU A 44 -14.65 4.67 -1.66
C GLU A 44 -13.15 4.96 -1.60
N TYR A 45 -12.39 4.03 -1.07
CA TYR A 45 -10.94 4.13 -0.93
C TYR A 45 -10.25 4.32 -2.28
N ILE A 46 -10.66 3.59 -3.32
CA ILE A 46 -10.02 3.68 -4.64
C ILE A 46 -10.62 4.76 -5.55
N LYS A 47 -11.64 5.44 -5.08
CA LYS A 47 -12.27 6.48 -5.87
C LYS A 47 -11.26 7.58 -6.21
N ASP A 48 -11.25 7.98 -7.48
CA ASP A 48 -10.34 9.03 -7.97
C ASP A 48 -8.85 8.74 -7.78
N THR A 49 -8.49 7.45 -7.71
CA THR A 49 -7.10 7.03 -7.61
C THR A 49 -6.57 6.54 -8.96
N ASN A 50 -5.25 6.47 -9.05
CA ASN A 50 -4.57 5.81 -10.17
C ASN A 50 -4.88 6.41 -11.55
N LYS A 51 -5.22 7.68 -11.56
CA LYS A 51 -5.48 8.44 -12.78
C LYS A 51 -4.38 9.49 -12.96
N GLU A 52 -4.27 10.02 -14.16
CA GLU A 52 -3.32 11.08 -14.42
C GLU A 52 -3.59 12.26 -13.47
N ASN A 53 -2.54 12.76 -12.83
CA ASN A 53 -2.60 13.87 -11.87
C ASN A 53 -3.44 13.57 -10.62
N SER A 54 -3.68 12.30 -10.34
CA SER A 54 -4.38 11.92 -9.13
C SER A 54 -3.50 12.20 -7.90
N SER A 55 -4.13 12.69 -6.82
CA SER A 55 -3.43 12.90 -5.55
C SER A 55 -3.20 11.62 -4.77
N LYS A 56 -3.69 10.49 -5.28
CA LYS A 56 -3.61 9.21 -4.59
C LYS A 56 -3.34 8.09 -5.59
N ILE A 57 -2.29 7.33 -5.32
CA ILE A 57 -1.94 6.15 -6.11
C ILE A 57 -1.87 4.97 -5.16
N ILE A 58 -2.61 3.92 -5.47
CA ILE A 58 -2.68 2.75 -4.62
C ILE A 58 -2.19 1.54 -5.41
N TYR A 59 -1.19 0.85 -4.85
CA TYR A 59 -0.56 -0.28 -5.51
C TYR A 59 -0.78 -1.57 -4.75
N LYS A 60 -0.95 -2.65 -5.51
CA LYS A 60 -0.70 -3.98 -4.98
C LYS A 60 0.77 -4.30 -5.22
N VAL A 61 1.35 -5.04 -4.31
CA VAL A 61 2.76 -5.44 -4.36
C VAL A 61 2.84 -6.87 -4.87
N ILE A 62 3.65 -7.08 -5.90
CA ILE A 62 3.77 -8.35 -6.59
C ILE A 62 5.20 -8.83 -6.54
N ILE A 63 5.37 -10.13 -6.30
CA ILE A 63 6.65 -10.79 -6.54
C ILE A 63 6.54 -11.56 -7.85
N GLU A 64 7.47 -11.30 -8.75
CA GLU A 64 7.56 -11.99 -10.02
C GLU A 64 8.88 -12.75 -10.10
N GLU A 65 8.79 -14.06 -10.24
CA GLU A 65 9.95 -14.95 -10.36
C GLU A 65 9.59 -16.12 -11.27
N ASN A 66 10.53 -16.50 -12.12
CA ASN A 66 10.38 -17.70 -12.98
C ASN A 66 9.04 -17.72 -13.75
N ASN A 67 8.65 -16.58 -14.31
CA ASN A 67 7.41 -16.41 -15.08
C ASN A 67 6.15 -16.58 -14.23
N SER A 68 6.29 -16.53 -12.90
CA SER A 68 5.18 -16.63 -11.96
C SER A 68 5.00 -15.31 -11.24
N LYS A 69 3.77 -14.88 -11.06
CA LYS A 69 3.43 -13.65 -10.34
C LYS A 69 2.58 -13.98 -9.14
N LYS A 70 2.87 -13.36 -8.02
CA LYS A 70 2.08 -13.53 -6.79
C LYS A 70 1.88 -12.18 -6.14
N ILE A 71 0.63 -11.85 -5.81
CA ILE A 71 0.31 -10.63 -5.07
C ILE A 71 0.60 -10.90 -3.60
N ILE A 72 1.49 -10.11 -3.00
CA ILE A 72 1.93 -10.35 -1.63
C ILE A 72 1.61 -9.21 -0.66
N GLY A 73 1.21 -8.05 -1.16
CA GLY A 73 1.02 -6.92 -0.27
C GLY A 73 0.34 -5.74 -0.91
N HIS A 74 0.41 -4.63 -0.19
CA HIS A 74 -0.32 -3.41 -0.51
C HIS A 74 0.51 -2.21 -0.05
N ILE A 75 0.43 -1.10 -0.77
CA ILE A 75 1.07 0.15 -0.36
C ILE A 75 0.37 1.30 -1.06
N ALA A 76 0.24 2.43 -0.37
CA ALA A 76 -0.41 3.61 -0.91
C ALA A 76 0.49 4.83 -0.86
N LEU A 77 0.39 5.66 -1.89
CA LEU A 77 1.00 6.97 -1.93
C LEU A 77 -0.14 7.97 -2.07
N ASN A 78 -0.35 8.80 -1.06
CA ASN A 78 -1.47 9.72 -1.03
C ASN A 78 -1.00 11.15 -0.74
N ASN A 79 -1.94 12.09 -0.73
CA ASN A 79 -1.63 13.50 -0.53
C ASN A 79 -0.55 14.01 -1.48
N ILE A 80 -0.55 13.49 -2.71
CA ILE A 80 0.44 13.88 -3.70
C ILE A 80 0.15 15.31 -4.13
N ASP A 81 1.16 16.16 -3.98
CA ASP A 81 1.11 17.56 -4.39
C ASP A 81 2.19 17.74 -5.44
N PHE A 82 1.80 17.70 -6.71
CA PHE A 82 2.76 17.83 -7.80
C PHE A 82 3.38 19.22 -7.88
N LYS A 83 2.67 20.23 -7.41
CA LYS A 83 3.20 21.59 -7.37
C LYS A 83 4.36 21.72 -6.40
N ASN A 84 4.23 21.13 -5.22
CA ASN A 84 5.26 21.17 -4.19
C ASN A 84 6.14 19.91 -4.19
N CYS A 85 5.89 18.98 -5.10
CA CYS A 85 6.67 17.75 -5.27
C CYS A 85 6.75 16.93 -3.99
N SER A 86 5.61 16.77 -3.31
CA SER A 86 5.54 16.04 -2.05
C SER A 86 4.43 14.99 -2.06
N GLY A 87 4.51 14.07 -1.12
CA GLY A 87 3.49 13.04 -0.96
C GLY A 87 3.64 12.33 0.37
N THR A 88 2.70 11.42 0.66
CA THR A 88 2.68 10.62 1.88
C THR A 88 2.59 9.15 1.52
N LEU A 89 3.51 8.34 2.04
CA LEU A 89 3.50 6.90 1.87
C LEU A 89 2.87 6.26 3.11
N SER A 90 1.87 5.41 2.88
CA SER A 90 1.11 4.81 3.97
C SER A 90 0.59 3.44 3.60
N LYS A 91 -0.06 2.79 4.54
CA LYS A 91 -0.77 1.52 4.35
C LYS A 91 0.10 0.42 3.76
N VAL A 92 1.33 0.32 4.26
CA VAL A 92 2.25 -0.75 3.87
C VAL A 92 1.80 -2.05 4.50
N LEU A 93 1.64 -3.07 3.69
CA LEU A 93 1.20 -4.38 4.17
C LEU A 93 1.91 -5.49 3.40
N VAL A 94 2.52 -6.42 4.13
CA VAL A 94 2.89 -7.73 3.60
C VAL A 94 1.75 -8.65 4.01
N GLY A 95 0.78 -8.84 3.12
CA GLY A 95 -0.44 -9.55 3.47
C GLY A 95 -0.32 -11.07 3.43
N ASP A 96 0.52 -11.58 2.54
CA ASP A 96 0.71 -13.03 2.42
C ASP A 96 1.46 -13.54 3.65
N PRO A 97 0.83 -14.43 4.45
CA PRO A 97 1.49 -14.92 5.66
C PRO A 97 2.82 -15.64 5.40
N GLN A 98 2.96 -16.28 4.23
CA GLN A 98 4.19 -16.99 3.88
C GLN A 98 5.35 -16.04 3.61
N MET A 99 5.05 -14.80 3.29
CA MET A 99 6.07 -13.81 2.95
C MET A 99 6.46 -12.92 4.12
N ARG A 100 5.79 -13.07 5.25
CA ARG A 100 6.10 -12.28 6.45
C ARG A 100 7.39 -12.77 7.11
N GLY A 101 8.05 -11.86 7.82
CA GLY A 101 9.29 -12.21 8.54
C GLY A 101 10.52 -12.30 7.66
N GLN A 102 10.45 -11.87 6.41
CA GLN A 102 11.56 -11.93 5.46
C GLN A 102 12.14 -10.55 5.14
N GLY A 103 11.77 -9.53 5.89
CA GLY A 103 12.28 -8.19 5.66
C GLY A 103 11.75 -7.52 4.41
N LEU A 104 10.59 -7.94 3.90
CA LEU A 104 10.06 -7.40 2.66
C LEU A 104 9.47 -5.99 2.82
N GLY A 105 8.91 -5.67 3.99
CA GLY A 105 8.35 -4.34 4.23
C GLY A 105 9.33 -3.23 3.89
N PRO A 106 10.53 -3.22 4.49
CA PRO A 106 11.53 -2.20 4.16
C PRO A 106 11.94 -2.20 2.70
N LYS A 107 12.02 -3.36 2.06
CA LYS A 107 12.35 -3.44 0.64
C LYS A 107 11.28 -2.84 -0.24
N ILE A 108 10.01 -3.08 0.10
CA ILE A 108 8.88 -2.51 -0.61
C ILE A 108 8.90 -0.99 -0.49
N ILE A 109 9.10 -0.47 0.71
CA ILE A 109 9.17 0.97 0.96
C ILE A 109 10.29 1.60 0.15
N LYS A 110 11.48 1.01 0.21
CA LYS A 110 12.64 1.53 -0.51
C LYS A 110 12.37 1.59 -2.02
N LYS A 111 11.76 0.55 -2.56
CA LYS A 111 11.47 0.50 -3.99
C LYS A 111 10.42 1.52 -4.39
N LEU A 112 9.39 1.72 -3.56
CA LEU A 112 8.39 2.74 -3.86
C LEU A 112 8.96 4.14 -3.75
N LEU A 113 9.83 4.40 -2.78
CA LEU A 113 10.48 5.70 -2.66
C LEU A 113 11.29 6.01 -3.92
N LYS A 114 12.03 5.04 -4.42
CA LYS A 114 12.78 5.22 -5.67
C LYS A 114 11.85 5.57 -6.81
N LYS A 115 10.75 4.85 -6.95
CA LYS A 115 9.76 5.11 -7.99
C LYS A 115 9.16 6.52 -7.85
N ALA A 116 8.84 6.93 -6.63
CA ALA A 116 8.26 8.23 -6.38
C ALA A 116 9.23 9.37 -6.74
N PHE A 117 10.50 9.22 -6.38
CA PHE A 117 11.50 10.24 -6.69
C PHE A 117 11.86 10.26 -8.19
N GLU A 118 12.04 9.11 -8.79
CA GLU A 118 12.53 9.03 -10.17
C GLU A 118 11.40 9.15 -11.20
N ASP A 119 10.28 8.46 -10.99
CA ASP A 119 9.22 8.41 -12.00
C ASP A 119 8.17 9.50 -11.81
N LEU A 120 7.89 9.87 -10.57
CA LEU A 120 6.86 10.87 -10.27
C LEU A 120 7.45 12.25 -10.00
N GLY A 121 8.76 12.35 -9.89
CA GLY A 121 9.41 13.64 -9.66
C GLY A 121 9.18 14.25 -8.30
N LEU A 122 8.82 13.45 -7.30
CA LEU A 122 8.62 13.95 -5.96
C LEU A 122 9.97 14.18 -5.28
N HIS A 123 10.02 15.16 -4.37
CA HIS A 123 11.25 15.51 -3.67
C HIS A 123 11.16 15.26 -2.18
N ARG A 124 9.94 15.16 -1.64
CA ARG A 124 9.74 14.95 -0.21
C ARG A 124 8.59 13.98 0.01
N ILE A 125 8.86 12.95 0.80
CA ILE A 125 7.86 11.93 1.13
C ILE A 125 7.82 11.75 2.63
N GLU A 126 6.63 11.91 3.21
CA GLU A 126 6.39 11.61 4.61
C GLU A 126 5.97 10.14 4.71
N LEU A 127 6.55 9.42 5.67
CA LEU A 127 6.18 8.03 5.92
C LEU A 127 5.23 7.98 7.10
N VAL A 128 4.06 7.40 6.89
CA VAL A 128 3.10 7.18 7.97
C VAL A 128 2.95 5.67 8.14
N LEU A 129 3.68 5.13 9.11
CA LEU A 129 3.65 3.72 9.44
C LEU A 129 3.09 3.55 10.84
N LEU A 130 2.01 2.79 10.92
CA LEU A 130 1.37 2.51 12.19
C LEU A 130 2.01 1.29 12.80
N GLN A 131 2.58 1.44 13.98
CA GLN A 131 3.31 0.36 14.63
C GLN A 131 2.71 0.00 15.97
N SER A 132 2.87 -1.27 16.34
CA SER A 132 2.54 -1.73 17.66
C SER A 132 3.53 -1.13 18.66
N LYS A 133 3.04 -0.81 19.86
CA LYS A 133 3.88 -0.24 20.91
C LYS A 133 5.08 -1.12 21.27
N LYS A 134 4.94 -2.42 21.11
CA LYS A 134 6.02 -3.33 21.45
C LYS A 134 7.26 -3.19 20.58
N TYR A 135 7.16 -2.47 19.49
CA TYR A 135 8.28 -2.22 18.58
C TYR A 135 8.91 -0.87 18.78
N SER A 136 8.35 -0.07 19.64
CA SER A 136 8.87 1.28 19.88
C SER A 136 9.88 1.27 21.00
#